data_8b428b921323144d3d0f6130ea646b24
#
_entry.id   8b428b921323144d3d0f6130ea646b24
#
_cell.length_a   1.000
_cell.length_b   1.000
_cell.length_c   1.000
_cell.angle_alpha   90.00
_cell.angle_beta   90.00
_cell.angle_gamma   90.00
#
_symmetry.space_group_name_H-M   'P 1'
#
loop_
_entity.id
_entity.type
_entity.pdbx_description
1 polymer ?
#
loop_
_entity_poly.entity_id
_entity_poly.type
_entity_poly.pdbx_seq_one_letter_code
_entity_poly.pdbx_strand_id
1 'polypeptide(L)'
;MSETDSDTDRSPGSDPCSGPDSGPDSGAAADDSTTERLCAIVLDESTIGRASNEIEHERAIAIYDLVEENCFRPLPQSDNKTADIHGPYRLNLALQEARLVFEILFEDGAPVATHILSLTPFRKIVKDYYMICDSYYAAIKTATPSQIEAIDMGRRGLHNEGSQLLMDRLSGKIEMDFDTARRLFTLVCVLHWKG
;
A
#
# COMPACT_ATOMS: atom_id res chain seq x y z
N MET A 1 8.23 -49.59 -11.94
CA MET A 1 9.20 -49.14 -12.91
C MET A 1 8.95 -47.68 -13.07
N SER A 2 9.65 -46.97 -12.23
CA SER A 2 10.23 -45.63 -12.27
C SER A 2 9.32 -44.49 -12.71
N GLU A 3 8.63 -43.95 -11.74
CA GLU A 3 8.08 -42.61 -11.73
C GLU A 3 9.19 -41.65 -11.30
N THR A 4 9.49 -40.67 -12.12
CA THR A 4 10.37 -39.54 -11.79
C THR A 4 9.50 -38.32 -11.49
N ASP A 5 9.25 -38.08 -10.22
CA ASP A 5 8.72 -36.81 -9.71
C ASP A 5 9.76 -35.71 -9.94
N SER A 6 9.39 -34.73 -10.74
CA SER A 6 10.13 -33.49 -10.87
C SER A 6 9.51 -32.45 -9.95
N ASP A 7 10.03 -32.40 -8.74
CA ASP A 7 9.74 -31.36 -7.74
C ASP A 7 10.36 -30.03 -8.24
N THR A 8 9.50 -29.10 -8.65
CA THR A 8 9.92 -27.76 -9.06
C THR A 8 10.04 -26.91 -7.79
N ASP A 9 11.24 -26.88 -7.25
CA ASP A 9 11.67 -25.99 -6.16
C ASP A 9 11.43 -24.52 -6.57
N ARG A 10 10.34 -23.95 -6.05
CA ARG A 10 10.03 -22.53 -6.18
C ARG A 10 10.59 -21.81 -4.96
N SER A 11 11.83 -21.34 -5.08
CA SER A 11 12.42 -20.43 -4.08
C SER A 11 11.51 -19.25 -3.81
N PRO A 12 11.20 -18.92 -2.54
CA PRO A 12 10.49 -17.70 -2.21
C PRO A 12 11.37 -16.50 -2.56
N GLY A 13 10.81 -15.57 -3.34
CA GLY A 13 11.45 -14.31 -3.66
C GLY A 13 11.79 -13.55 -2.37
N SER A 14 13.00 -13.07 -2.29
CA SER A 14 13.49 -12.26 -1.17
C SER A 14 12.66 -10.99 -1.08
N ASP A 15 11.95 -10.80 0.03
CA ASP A 15 11.22 -9.58 0.33
C ASP A 15 12.24 -8.44 0.54
N PRO A 16 12.22 -7.36 -0.22
CA PRO A 16 13.24 -6.30 -0.15
C PRO A 16 13.25 -5.57 1.19
N CYS A 17 12.21 -5.75 1.99
CA CYS A 17 12.03 -5.12 3.28
C CYS A 17 12.23 -6.06 4.49
N SER A 18 12.61 -7.32 4.25
CA SER A 18 12.94 -8.26 5.32
C SER A 18 14.35 -7.98 5.84
N GLY A 19 14.44 -7.47 7.07
CA GLY A 19 15.71 -7.23 7.75
C GLY A 19 16.51 -8.53 7.97
N PRO A 20 17.84 -8.46 8.11
CA PRO A 20 18.69 -9.63 8.31
C PRO A 20 18.50 -10.21 9.71
N ASP A 21 18.40 -11.54 9.76
CA ASP A 21 18.42 -12.35 10.97
C ASP A 21 19.73 -12.12 11.74
N SER A 22 19.60 -11.86 13.03
CA SER A 22 20.66 -11.37 13.92
C SER A 22 21.72 -12.44 14.19
N GLY A 23 22.85 -12.37 13.49
CA GLY A 23 24.11 -12.98 13.91
C GLY A 23 25.13 -11.90 14.29
N PRO A 24 25.94 -12.05 15.36
CA PRO A 24 26.87 -11.01 15.77
C PRO A 24 28.15 -11.06 14.95
N ASP A 25 28.39 -10.12 14.07
CA ASP A 25 29.74 -9.61 13.87
C ASP A 25 29.78 -8.23 13.20
N SER A 26 30.67 -7.45 13.71
CA SER A 26 31.15 -6.10 13.49
C SER A 26 31.24 -5.57 12.07
N GLY A 27 30.69 -4.37 11.88
CA GLY A 27 30.97 -3.47 10.77
C GLY A 27 29.78 -2.56 10.53
N ALA A 28 29.88 -1.27 10.89
CA ALA A 28 28.84 -0.27 10.70
C ALA A 28 28.53 -0.09 9.21
N ALA A 29 27.68 -0.95 8.66
CA ALA A 29 26.87 -0.64 7.51
C ALA A 29 25.61 0.02 8.09
N ALA A 30 25.36 1.28 7.76
CA ALA A 30 24.11 1.94 8.06
C ALA A 30 22.98 1.03 7.54
N ASP A 31 22.01 0.74 8.41
CA ASP A 31 20.84 -0.06 8.07
C ASP A 31 20.07 0.62 6.92
N ASP A 32 20.31 0.11 5.71
CA ASP A 32 19.75 0.65 4.45
C ASP A 32 18.22 0.54 4.42
N SER A 33 17.64 -0.33 5.26
CA SER A 33 16.20 -0.54 5.37
C SER A 33 15.47 0.65 6.02
N THR A 34 16.16 1.51 6.78
CA THR A 34 15.57 2.69 7.45
C THR A 34 15.36 3.87 6.51
N THR A 35 15.96 3.87 5.33
CA THR A 35 15.86 4.97 4.36
C THR A 35 14.75 4.77 3.34
N GLU A 36 14.43 3.52 2.98
CA GLU A 36 13.43 3.19 1.95
C GLU A 36 11.99 3.27 2.47
N ARG A 37 11.59 4.49 2.84
CA ARG A 37 10.28 4.74 3.45
C ARG A 37 9.66 6.06 3.03
N LEU A 38 8.33 6.14 3.16
CA LEU A 38 7.59 7.40 3.12
C LEU A 38 7.74 8.11 4.47
N CYS A 39 8.17 9.37 4.43
CA CYS A 39 8.21 10.25 5.60
C CYS A 39 7.03 11.25 5.62
N ALA A 40 6.35 11.46 4.50
CA ALA A 40 5.19 12.34 4.41
C ALA A 40 4.28 11.96 3.23
N ILE A 41 2.97 12.17 3.43
CA ILE A 41 1.96 12.05 2.37
C ILE A 41 1.15 13.33 2.34
N VAL A 42 1.00 13.90 1.15
CA VAL A 42 0.25 15.13 0.91
C VAL A 42 -0.86 14.83 -0.10
N LEU A 43 -2.08 15.21 0.24
CA LEU A 43 -3.23 15.13 -0.66
C LEU A 43 -3.42 16.48 -1.36
N ASP A 44 -3.52 16.48 -2.68
CA ASP A 44 -3.86 17.68 -3.42
C ASP A 44 -5.35 18.00 -3.25
N GLU A 45 -5.66 18.93 -2.33
CA GLU A 45 -7.03 19.34 -2.01
C GLU A 45 -7.77 19.90 -3.24
N SER A 46 -7.06 20.42 -4.25
CA SER A 46 -7.68 20.98 -5.44
C SER A 46 -8.31 19.92 -6.35
N THR A 47 -7.75 18.72 -6.34
CA THR A 47 -8.19 17.60 -7.17
C THR A 47 -8.97 16.54 -6.39
N ILE A 48 -8.58 16.26 -5.15
CA ILE A 48 -9.25 15.29 -4.29
C ILE A 48 -10.52 15.88 -3.68
N GLY A 49 -10.49 17.18 -3.41
CA GLY A 49 -11.60 17.89 -2.77
C GLY A 49 -11.73 17.59 -1.28
N ARG A 50 -12.47 18.45 -0.59
CA ARG A 50 -12.84 18.24 0.81
C ARG A 50 -14.05 17.32 0.90
N ALA A 51 -14.05 16.48 1.91
CA ALA A 51 -15.13 15.56 2.23
C ALA A 51 -15.81 15.96 3.57
N SER A 52 -16.66 15.08 4.10
CA SER A 52 -17.22 15.28 5.45
C SER A 52 -16.11 15.18 6.51
N ASN A 53 -16.38 15.72 7.71
CA ASN A 53 -15.39 15.67 8.79
C ASN A 53 -15.00 14.24 9.16
N GLU A 54 -15.92 13.29 9.04
CA GLU A 54 -15.67 11.87 9.29
C GLU A 54 -14.67 11.31 8.26
N ILE A 55 -14.88 11.61 6.98
CA ILE A 55 -14.00 11.15 5.91
C ILE A 55 -12.62 11.81 6.01
N GLU A 56 -12.55 13.10 6.36
CA GLU A 56 -11.27 13.79 6.58
C GLU A 56 -10.52 13.18 7.77
N HIS A 57 -11.23 12.77 8.82
CA HIS A 57 -10.65 12.07 9.96
C HIS A 57 -10.09 10.70 9.55
N GLU A 58 -10.84 9.91 8.77
CA GLU A 58 -10.38 8.63 8.24
C GLU A 58 -9.17 8.79 7.32
N ARG A 59 -9.12 9.84 6.49
CA ARG A 59 -7.96 10.18 5.67
C ARG A 59 -6.73 10.45 6.53
N ALA A 60 -6.88 11.25 7.58
CA ALA A 60 -5.80 11.58 8.49
C ALA A 60 -5.25 10.35 9.22
N ILE A 61 -6.13 9.44 9.68
CA ILE A 61 -5.72 8.17 10.29
C ILE A 61 -4.96 7.30 9.28
N ALA A 62 -5.51 7.11 8.08
CA ALA A 62 -4.88 6.28 7.05
C ALA A 62 -3.50 6.81 6.63
N ILE A 63 -3.33 8.13 6.57
CA ILE A 63 -2.04 8.77 6.31
C ILE A 63 -1.08 8.53 7.48
N TYR A 64 -1.54 8.74 8.71
CA TYR A 64 -0.73 8.54 9.90
C TYR A 64 -0.20 7.10 9.97
N ASP A 65 -1.09 6.10 9.87
CA ASP A 65 -0.72 4.69 9.92
C ASP A 65 0.28 4.30 8.83
N LEU A 66 0.11 4.88 7.62
CA LEU A 66 1.00 4.60 6.51
C LEU A 66 2.37 5.26 6.67
N VAL A 67 2.45 6.47 7.26
CA VAL A 67 3.73 7.17 7.49
C VAL A 67 4.48 6.58 8.69
N GLU A 68 3.76 6.12 9.70
CA GLU A 68 4.35 5.57 10.94
C GLU A 68 5.17 4.30 10.63
N GLU A 69 4.63 3.41 9.81
CA GLU A 69 5.27 2.15 9.50
C GLU A 69 5.05 1.78 8.03
N ASN A 70 6.11 1.81 7.23
CA ASN A 70 6.06 1.43 5.83
C ASN A 70 7.44 1.05 5.29
N CYS A 71 7.43 0.27 4.22
CA CYS A 71 8.56 0.04 3.34
C CYS A 71 8.14 0.46 1.93
N PHE A 72 8.82 1.45 1.36
CA PHE A 72 8.43 2.04 0.10
C PHE A 72 9.66 2.47 -0.71
N ARG A 73 9.90 1.81 -1.83
CA ARG A 73 11.04 2.07 -2.70
C ARG A 73 10.60 2.31 -4.14
N PRO A 74 10.72 3.53 -4.67
CA PRO A 74 10.52 3.79 -6.08
C PRO A 74 11.58 3.08 -6.91
N LEU A 75 11.16 2.46 -8.02
CA LEU A 75 12.10 1.81 -8.94
C LEU A 75 12.55 2.80 -10.03
N PRO A 76 13.84 2.78 -10.42
CA PRO A 76 14.34 3.64 -11.48
C PRO A 76 13.65 3.31 -12.79
N GLN A 77 13.15 4.34 -13.47
CA GLN A 77 12.63 4.19 -14.83
C GLN A 77 13.81 4.15 -15.80
N SER A 78 13.73 3.29 -16.83
CA SER A 78 14.82 2.89 -17.72
C SER A 78 15.56 4.03 -18.45
N ASP A 79 15.06 5.25 -18.44
CA ASP A 79 15.67 6.40 -19.10
C ASP A 79 16.53 7.28 -18.19
N ASN A 80 16.48 7.08 -16.90
CA ASN A 80 17.35 7.72 -15.93
C ASN A 80 18.23 6.66 -15.25
N LYS A 81 19.39 6.39 -15.83
CA LYS A 81 20.51 5.72 -15.17
C LYS A 81 21.07 6.66 -14.08
N THR A 82 20.32 6.95 -13.09
CA THR A 82 20.83 7.64 -11.92
C THR A 82 20.75 6.73 -10.72
N ALA A 83 21.96 6.31 -10.33
CA ALA A 83 22.43 6.40 -8.96
C ALA A 83 21.37 6.12 -7.89
N ASP A 84 21.68 5.19 -7.05
CA ASP A 84 21.24 5.07 -5.64
C ASP A 84 20.15 6.08 -5.25
N ILE A 85 18.89 5.75 -5.62
CA ILE A 85 17.71 6.50 -5.18
C ILE A 85 17.43 6.00 -3.77
N HIS A 86 17.91 6.71 -2.75
CA HIS A 86 17.66 6.40 -1.35
C HIS A 86 16.70 7.41 -0.76
N GLY A 87 15.68 6.91 -0.02
CA GLY A 87 14.72 7.73 0.71
C GLY A 87 15.38 8.53 1.86
N PRO A 88 14.59 9.12 2.74
CA PRO A 88 13.13 8.99 2.80
C PRO A 88 12.41 9.79 1.71
N TYR A 89 11.16 9.37 1.39
CA TYR A 89 10.38 9.97 0.32
C TYR A 89 9.14 10.69 0.82
N ARG A 90 8.71 11.68 0.05
CA ARG A 90 7.40 12.32 0.17
C ARG A 90 6.50 11.85 -0.97
N LEU A 91 5.25 11.55 -0.69
CA LEU A 91 4.27 11.14 -1.68
C LEU A 91 3.18 12.21 -1.78
N ASN A 92 3.10 12.88 -2.92
CA ASN A 92 1.97 13.74 -3.25
C ASN A 92 0.95 12.94 -4.06
N LEU A 93 -0.30 12.93 -3.61
CA LEU A 93 -1.41 12.25 -4.27
C LEU A 93 -2.39 13.26 -4.84
N ALA A 94 -2.69 13.13 -6.12
CA ALA A 94 -3.69 13.93 -6.81
C ALA A 94 -4.68 13.01 -7.55
N LEU A 95 -5.94 13.42 -7.65
CA LEU A 95 -6.98 12.69 -8.35
C LEU A 95 -7.31 13.39 -9.68
N GLN A 96 -7.00 12.76 -10.79
CA GLN A 96 -7.32 13.25 -12.12
C GLN A 96 -8.32 12.30 -12.79
N GLU A 97 -9.56 12.72 -12.92
CA GLU A 97 -10.68 11.90 -13.39
C GLU A 97 -10.84 10.63 -12.52
N ALA A 98 -10.57 9.45 -13.08
CA ALA A 98 -10.58 8.16 -12.36
C ALA A 98 -9.16 7.59 -12.20
N ARG A 99 -8.15 8.45 -12.06
CA ARG A 99 -6.74 8.09 -11.94
C ARG A 99 -6.14 8.78 -10.72
N LEU A 100 -5.40 8.03 -9.95
CA LEU A 100 -4.60 8.55 -8.84
C LEU A 100 -3.18 8.78 -9.35
N VAL A 101 -2.70 10.01 -9.21
CA VAL A 101 -1.34 10.41 -9.57
C VAL A 101 -0.49 10.31 -8.31
N PHE A 102 0.58 9.55 -8.39
CA PHE A 102 1.63 9.39 -7.38
C PHE A 102 2.82 10.24 -7.82
N GLU A 103 2.99 11.39 -7.24
CA GLU A 103 4.21 12.18 -7.41
C GLU A 103 5.12 11.90 -6.23
N ILE A 104 6.26 11.26 -6.49
CA ILE A 104 7.23 10.85 -5.49
C ILE A 104 8.38 11.85 -5.52
N LEU A 105 8.70 12.40 -4.37
CA LEU A 105 9.75 13.39 -4.17
C LEU A 105 10.71 12.89 -3.10
N PHE A 106 11.93 13.36 -3.12
CA PHE A 106 12.82 13.30 -1.96
C PHE A 106 12.30 14.21 -0.83
N GLU A 107 12.86 14.08 0.36
CA GLU A 107 12.49 14.90 1.52
C GLU A 107 12.70 16.39 1.26
N ASP A 108 13.75 16.77 0.52
CA ASP A 108 14.06 18.14 0.12
C ASP A 108 13.14 18.70 -1.00
N GLY A 109 12.24 17.86 -1.52
CA GLY A 109 11.29 18.23 -2.57
C GLY A 109 11.79 17.98 -4.00
N ALA A 110 13.00 17.46 -4.20
CA ALA A 110 13.46 17.10 -5.53
C ALA A 110 12.63 15.93 -6.11
N PRO A 111 12.26 15.97 -7.41
CA PRO A 111 11.42 14.94 -8.00
C PRO A 111 12.17 13.61 -8.19
N VAL A 112 11.53 12.51 -7.81
CA VAL A 112 12.03 11.14 -8.01
C VAL A 112 11.31 10.47 -9.17
N ALA A 113 9.98 10.37 -9.11
CA ALA A 113 9.17 9.72 -10.13
C ALA A 113 7.71 10.18 -10.06
N THR A 114 7.00 10.04 -11.19
CA THR A 114 5.55 10.23 -11.22
C THR A 114 4.90 9.01 -11.86
N HIS A 115 3.93 8.42 -11.15
CA HIS A 115 3.18 7.27 -11.62
C HIS A 115 1.69 7.56 -11.63
N ILE A 116 0.99 6.96 -12.58
CA ILE A 116 -0.46 7.09 -12.71
C ILE A 116 -1.09 5.73 -12.51
N LEU A 117 -2.00 5.65 -11.54
CA LEU A 117 -2.78 4.47 -11.21
C LEU A 117 -4.23 4.67 -11.63
N SER A 118 -4.73 3.81 -12.52
CA SER A 118 -6.17 3.79 -12.82
C SER A 118 -6.97 3.22 -11.66
N LEU A 119 -7.97 3.94 -11.18
CA LEU A 119 -8.86 3.48 -10.12
C LEU A 119 -10.01 2.60 -10.63
N THR A 120 -10.18 2.48 -11.94
CA THR A 120 -11.24 1.66 -12.54
C THR A 120 -11.22 0.20 -12.10
N PRO A 121 -10.07 -0.50 -12.04
CA PRO A 121 -10.02 -1.89 -11.56
C PRO A 121 -10.42 -2.05 -10.09
N PHE A 122 -10.28 -0.99 -9.29
CA PHE A 122 -10.57 -1.03 -7.85
C PHE A 122 -12.05 -0.80 -7.52
N ARG A 123 -12.84 -0.27 -8.45
CA ARG A 123 -14.24 0.12 -8.18
C ARG A 123 -15.08 -1.00 -7.56
N LYS A 124 -14.94 -2.21 -8.09
CA LYS A 124 -15.72 -3.35 -7.58
C LYS A 124 -15.27 -3.73 -6.18
N ILE A 125 -13.97 -3.95 -5.99
CA ILE A 125 -13.43 -4.42 -4.71
C ILE A 125 -13.61 -3.38 -3.60
N VAL A 126 -13.48 -2.09 -3.90
CA VAL A 126 -13.76 -1.01 -2.96
C VAL A 126 -15.23 -1.00 -2.55
N LYS A 127 -16.14 -1.15 -3.52
CA LYS A 127 -17.59 -1.25 -3.23
C LYS A 127 -17.90 -2.46 -2.34
N ASP A 128 -17.39 -3.63 -2.70
CA ASP A 128 -17.62 -4.87 -1.97
C ASP A 128 -17.03 -4.78 -0.54
N TYR A 129 -15.87 -4.14 -0.40
CA TYR A 129 -15.24 -3.89 0.89
C TYR A 129 -16.09 -2.99 1.79
N TYR A 130 -16.66 -1.89 1.28
CA TYR A 130 -17.56 -1.05 2.07
C TYR A 130 -18.84 -1.78 2.47
N MET A 131 -19.43 -2.54 1.56
CA MET A 131 -20.64 -3.33 1.87
C MET A 131 -20.40 -4.35 2.99
N ILE A 132 -19.22 -4.99 3.03
CA ILE A 132 -18.90 -5.92 4.11
C ILE A 132 -18.54 -5.20 5.41
N CYS A 133 -17.93 -4.01 5.34
CA CYS A 133 -17.74 -3.15 6.51
C CYS A 133 -19.08 -2.75 7.16
N ASP A 134 -20.05 -2.32 6.37
CA ASP A 134 -21.40 -2.02 6.86
C ASP A 134 -22.05 -3.25 7.50
N SER A 135 -21.91 -4.41 6.87
CA SER A 135 -22.40 -5.68 7.40
C SER A 135 -21.73 -6.03 8.73
N TYR A 136 -20.42 -5.80 8.86
CA TYR A 136 -19.68 -6.01 10.08
C TYR A 136 -20.17 -5.12 11.22
N TYR A 137 -20.34 -3.81 10.96
CA TYR A 137 -20.85 -2.87 11.96
C TYR A 137 -22.31 -3.17 12.39
N ALA A 138 -23.13 -3.67 11.46
CA ALA A 138 -24.47 -4.14 11.79
C ALA A 138 -24.42 -5.42 12.65
N ALA A 139 -23.56 -6.37 12.29
CA ALA A 139 -23.43 -7.65 12.97
C ALA A 139 -22.92 -7.52 14.43
N ILE A 140 -22.01 -6.60 14.71
CA ILE A 140 -21.52 -6.33 16.08
C ILE A 140 -22.67 -6.07 17.05
N LYS A 141 -23.77 -5.49 16.58
CA LYS A 141 -24.91 -5.10 17.43
C LYS A 141 -25.87 -6.24 17.73
N THR A 142 -25.96 -7.24 16.86
CA THR A 142 -27.09 -8.20 16.89
C THR A 142 -26.72 -9.65 16.59
N ALA A 143 -25.54 -9.90 16.00
CA ALA A 143 -25.16 -11.24 15.54
C ALA A 143 -24.42 -12.04 16.62
N THR A 144 -24.32 -13.35 16.42
CA THR A 144 -23.52 -14.25 17.27
C THR A 144 -22.03 -14.04 17.02
N PRO A 145 -21.15 -14.35 18.00
CA PRO A 145 -19.69 -14.25 17.82
C PRO A 145 -19.17 -14.97 16.56
N SER A 146 -19.67 -16.15 16.26
CA SER A 146 -19.27 -16.92 15.08
C SER A 146 -19.66 -16.23 13.76
N GLN A 147 -20.82 -15.59 13.73
CA GLN A 147 -21.26 -14.81 12.56
C GLN A 147 -20.40 -13.54 12.37
N ILE A 148 -20.07 -12.85 13.47
CA ILE A 148 -19.18 -11.67 13.42
C ILE A 148 -17.80 -12.08 12.89
N GLU A 149 -17.24 -13.19 13.40
CA GLU A 149 -15.96 -13.71 12.96
C GLU A 149 -15.96 -14.06 11.46
N ALA A 150 -17.01 -14.72 10.97
CA ALA A 150 -17.13 -15.06 9.55
C ALA A 150 -17.18 -13.81 8.66
N ILE A 151 -17.90 -12.76 9.06
CA ILE A 151 -17.96 -11.49 8.34
C ILE A 151 -16.60 -10.79 8.39
N ASP A 152 -15.92 -10.78 9.54
CA ASP A 152 -14.59 -10.17 9.68
C ASP A 152 -13.54 -10.88 8.81
N MET A 153 -13.57 -12.21 8.73
CA MET A 153 -12.72 -12.97 7.81
C MET A 153 -12.96 -12.56 6.35
N GLY A 154 -14.22 -12.40 5.93
CA GLY A 154 -14.57 -11.90 4.60
C GLY A 154 -14.06 -10.48 4.36
N ARG A 155 -14.20 -9.60 5.34
CA ARG A 155 -13.71 -8.21 5.28
C ARG A 155 -12.19 -8.17 5.10
N ARG A 156 -11.45 -8.95 5.88
CA ARG A 156 -9.99 -9.08 5.74
C ARG A 156 -9.60 -9.65 4.39
N GLY A 157 -10.33 -10.65 3.89
CA GLY A 157 -10.11 -11.26 2.58
C GLY A 157 -10.22 -10.25 1.45
N LEU A 158 -11.30 -9.45 1.41
CA LEU A 158 -11.47 -8.39 0.40
C LEU A 158 -10.40 -7.30 0.51
N HIS A 159 -10.02 -6.93 1.73
CA HIS A 159 -8.95 -5.96 1.94
C HIS A 159 -7.61 -6.48 1.40
N ASN A 160 -7.28 -7.73 1.67
CA ASN A 160 -6.06 -8.36 1.16
C ASN A 160 -6.07 -8.48 -0.37
N GLU A 161 -7.22 -8.84 -0.97
CA GLU A 161 -7.37 -8.88 -2.43
C GLU A 161 -7.13 -7.51 -3.07
N GLY A 162 -7.68 -6.44 -2.47
CA GLY A 162 -7.45 -5.07 -2.92
C GLY A 162 -6.01 -4.62 -2.77
N SER A 163 -5.35 -5.03 -1.70
CA SER A 163 -3.93 -4.74 -1.45
C SER A 163 -3.03 -5.45 -2.47
N GLN A 164 -3.32 -6.71 -2.77
CA GLN A 164 -2.60 -7.45 -3.80
C GLN A 164 -2.79 -6.82 -5.19
N LEU A 165 -4.02 -6.45 -5.53
CA LEU A 165 -4.29 -5.74 -6.78
C LEU A 165 -3.49 -4.44 -6.88
N LEU A 166 -3.33 -3.72 -5.77
CA LEU A 166 -2.52 -2.50 -5.72
C LEU A 166 -1.05 -2.78 -5.99
N MET A 167 -0.48 -3.79 -5.34
CA MET A 167 0.90 -4.25 -5.58
C MET A 167 1.11 -4.63 -7.06
N ASP A 168 0.20 -5.41 -7.62
CA ASP A 168 0.28 -5.85 -9.02
C ASP A 168 0.27 -4.66 -9.99
N ARG A 169 -0.51 -3.62 -9.70
CA ARG A 169 -0.61 -2.42 -10.54
C ARG A 169 0.58 -1.47 -10.40
N LEU A 170 1.27 -1.52 -9.29
CA LEU A 170 2.48 -0.74 -9.01
C LEU A 170 3.77 -1.54 -9.24
N SER A 171 3.66 -2.83 -9.56
CA SER A 171 4.79 -3.70 -9.91
C SER A 171 5.66 -3.08 -11.01
N GLY A 172 6.97 -3.13 -10.83
CA GLY A 172 7.96 -2.51 -11.72
C GLY A 172 8.05 -0.99 -11.63
N LYS A 173 7.32 -0.36 -10.69
CA LYS A 173 7.32 1.09 -10.45
C LYS A 173 7.69 1.42 -9.01
N ILE A 174 7.12 0.68 -8.08
CA ILE A 174 7.31 0.86 -6.63
C ILE A 174 7.41 -0.54 -6.02
N GLU A 175 8.42 -0.77 -5.22
CA GLU A 175 8.51 -1.92 -4.33
C GLU A 175 8.00 -1.53 -2.96
N MET A 176 7.19 -2.39 -2.37
CA MET A 176 6.65 -2.25 -1.02
C MET A 176 6.33 -3.63 -0.45
N ASP A 177 6.33 -3.75 0.86
CA ASP A 177 5.84 -4.94 1.52
C ASP A 177 4.30 -5.00 1.51
N PHE A 178 3.76 -6.15 1.89
CA PHE A 178 2.32 -6.37 1.87
C PHE A 178 1.57 -5.50 2.90
N ASP A 179 2.18 -5.23 4.04
CA ASP A 179 1.56 -4.40 5.09
C ASP A 179 1.52 -2.94 4.67
N THR A 180 2.55 -2.42 4.01
CA THR A 180 2.52 -1.10 3.35
C THR A 180 1.43 -1.04 2.29
N ALA A 181 1.32 -2.08 1.44
CA ALA A 181 0.26 -2.14 0.44
C ALA A 181 -1.15 -2.15 1.07
N ARG A 182 -1.33 -2.80 2.20
CA ARG A 182 -2.60 -2.79 2.95
C ARG A 182 -2.94 -1.40 3.48
N ARG A 183 -1.97 -0.70 4.07
CA ARG A 183 -2.17 0.67 4.55
C ARG A 183 -2.46 1.63 3.39
N LEU A 184 -1.71 1.51 2.30
CA LEU A 184 -1.93 2.31 1.09
C LEU A 184 -3.29 2.02 0.45
N PHE A 185 -3.75 0.75 0.43
CA PHE A 185 -5.09 0.40 -0.06
C PHE A 185 -6.20 0.99 0.82
N THR A 186 -6.01 1.07 2.14
CA THR A 186 -6.93 1.78 3.03
C THR A 186 -7.08 3.24 2.61
N LEU A 187 -5.96 3.94 2.36
CA LEU A 187 -6.00 5.31 1.87
C LEU A 187 -6.70 5.42 0.51
N VAL A 188 -6.42 4.51 -0.43
CA VAL A 188 -7.13 4.45 -1.73
C VAL A 188 -8.64 4.28 -1.54
N CYS A 189 -9.08 3.43 -0.61
CA CYS A 189 -10.50 3.27 -0.29
C CYS A 189 -11.12 4.60 0.15
N VAL A 190 -10.50 5.29 1.11
CA VAL A 190 -11.02 6.55 1.65
C VAL A 190 -11.01 7.68 0.60
N LEU A 191 -10.04 7.69 -0.32
CA LEU A 191 -10.00 8.65 -1.42
C LEU A 191 -11.05 8.35 -2.50
N HIS A 192 -11.41 7.08 -2.69
CA HIS A 192 -12.43 6.66 -3.67
C HIS A 192 -13.85 6.88 -3.16
N TRP A 193 -14.04 7.02 -1.85
CA TRP A 193 -15.33 7.24 -1.22
C TRP A 193 -15.83 8.65 -1.53
N LYS A 194 -16.82 8.71 -2.40
CA LYS A 194 -17.67 9.90 -2.53
C LYS A 194 -18.90 9.60 -1.70
N GLY A 195 -18.95 10.15 -0.49
CA GLY A 195 -20.08 10.08 0.40
C GLY A 195 -21.40 10.45 -0.27
#